data_6cf3be53cbd25589945ce977433eabc7
#
_entry.id   6cf3be53cbd25589945ce977433eabc7
#
_cell.length_a   1.000
_cell.length_b   1.000
_cell.length_c   1.000
_cell.angle_alpha   90.00
_cell.angle_beta   90.00
_cell.angle_gamma   90.00
#
_symmetry.space_group_name_H-M   'P 1'
#
loop_
_entity.id
_entity.type
_entity.pdbx_description
1 polymer ?
#
loop_
_entity_poly.entity_id
_entity_poly.type
_entity_poly.pdbx_seq_one_letter_code
_entity_poly.pdbx_strand_id
1 'polypeptide(L)'
;MKGKRIAAFALALVLGASAAQPALAADWQSKNPLIAHALGEADGKIETNSKEAFLTSWQKGFRAVEADFTYTSDGTLVVRHDFEKDGSYYRLEIKPSGSLVMDTKTFTSTPAVYEQTPMTAVDLLYLMQEYPDMYLITDTKTTDK
;
A
#
# COMPACT_ATOMS: atom_id res chain seq x y z
N MET A 1 -55.24 25.60 35.35
CA MET A 1 -53.96 24.85 35.40
C MET A 1 -53.76 24.14 34.07
N LYS A 2 -52.79 24.60 33.24
CA LYS A 2 -52.52 24.04 31.88
C LYS A 2 -51.37 23.05 31.98
N GLY A 3 -51.65 21.77 31.83
CA GLY A 3 -50.63 20.71 31.80
C GLY A 3 -49.80 20.78 30.54
N LYS A 4 -48.46 20.94 30.69
CA LYS A 4 -47.50 20.82 29.58
C LYS A 4 -47.27 19.34 29.27
N ARG A 5 -47.59 18.93 28.08
CA ARG A 5 -47.24 17.58 27.55
C ARG A 5 -45.78 17.64 27.08
N ILE A 6 -44.93 16.90 27.74
CA ILE A 6 -43.53 16.69 27.31
C ILE A 6 -43.58 15.56 26.25
N ALA A 7 -43.26 15.92 25.02
CA ALA A 7 -43.06 14.93 23.96
C ALA A 7 -41.66 14.33 24.12
N ALA A 8 -41.60 13.05 24.46
CA ALA A 8 -40.36 12.30 24.45
C ALA A 8 -40.03 11.92 23.01
N PHE A 9 -38.92 12.50 22.47
CA PHE A 9 -38.34 12.05 21.23
C PHE A 9 -37.51 10.78 21.49
N ALA A 10 -38.00 9.63 21.04
CA ALA A 10 -37.22 8.42 21.02
C ALA A 10 -36.24 8.49 19.83
N LEU A 11 -34.95 8.70 20.11
CA LEU A 11 -33.87 8.60 19.13
C LEU A 11 -33.59 7.12 18.89
N ALA A 12 -34.12 6.56 17.79
CA ALA A 12 -33.79 5.23 17.35
C ALA A 12 -32.38 5.23 16.77
N LEU A 13 -31.43 4.70 17.54
CA LEU A 13 -30.06 4.44 17.07
C LEU A 13 -30.10 3.23 16.14
N VAL A 14 -30.16 3.46 14.84
CA VAL A 14 -29.95 2.39 13.83
C VAL A 14 -28.46 2.07 13.83
N LEU A 15 -28.08 1.09 14.62
CA LEU A 15 -26.78 0.41 14.46
C LEU A 15 -26.85 -0.37 13.13
N GLY A 16 -26.38 0.27 12.07
CA GLY A 16 -26.08 -0.42 10.82
C GLY A 16 -24.97 -1.43 11.08
N ALA A 17 -25.35 -2.67 11.36
CA ALA A 17 -24.43 -3.79 11.24
C ALA A 17 -24.08 -3.89 9.76
N SER A 18 -22.97 -3.26 9.36
CA SER A 18 -22.31 -3.62 8.11
C SER A 18 -21.90 -5.07 8.28
N ALA A 19 -22.71 -6.00 7.78
CA ALA A 19 -22.29 -7.37 7.59
C ALA A 19 -21.04 -7.27 6.68
N ALA A 20 -19.87 -7.48 7.26
CA ALA A 20 -18.67 -7.74 6.49
C ALA A 20 -19.03 -8.94 5.61
N GLN A 21 -19.32 -8.67 4.36
CA GLN A 21 -19.46 -9.76 3.39
C GLN A 21 -18.13 -10.49 3.43
N PRO A 22 -18.12 -11.82 3.60
CA PRO A 22 -16.89 -12.56 3.39
C PRO A 22 -16.44 -12.15 1.99
N ALA A 23 -15.26 -11.56 1.90
CA ALA A 23 -14.62 -11.35 0.63
C ALA A 23 -14.57 -12.75 0.02
N LEU A 24 -15.45 -13.02 -0.94
CA LEU A 24 -15.31 -14.18 -1.79
C LEU A 24 -13.90 -14.02 -2.33
N ALA A 25 -13.00 -14.90 -1.88
CA ALA A 25 -11.66 -14.96 -2.43
C ALA A 25 -11.87 -15.11 -3.93
N ALA A 26 -11.89 -13.98 -4.62
CA ALA A 26 -12.09 -13.99 -6.05
C ALA A 26 -10.95 -14.85 -6.57
N ASP A 27 -11.29 -15.81 -7.38
CA ASP A 27 -10.34 -16.71 -8.01
C ASP A 27 -9.52 -15.90 -9.04
N TRP A 28 -8.69 -14.98 -8.50
CA TRP A 28 -7.85 -14.11 -9.32
C TRP A 28 -6.88 -14.94 -10.18
N GLN A 29 -6.43 -16.09 -9.66
CA GLN A 29 -5.52 -16.98 -10.36
C GLN A 29 -6.14 -17.54 -11.63
N SER A 30 -7.43 -17.81 -11.64
CA SER A 30 -8.10 -18.31 -12.83
C SER A 30 -8.41 -17.23 -13.85
N LYS A 31 -8.61 -15.98 -13.39
CA LYS A 31 -8.98 -14.85 -14.24
C LYS A 31 -7.78 -14.07 -14.76
N ASN A 32 -6.76 -13.91 -13.93
CA ASN A 32 -5.53 -13.22 -14.28
C ASN A 32 -4.38 -13.79 -13.45
N PRO A 33 -3.69 -14.83 -13.92
CA PRO A 33 -2.65 -15.53 -13.16
C PRO A 33 -1.34 -14.73 -13.04
N LEU A 34 -1.28 -13.52 -13.61
CA LEU A 34 -0.09 -12.71 -13.57
C LEU A 34 -0.02 -11.87 -12.29
N ILE A 35 1.18 -11.84 -11.72
CA ILE A 35 1.52 -11.02 -10.56
C ILE A 35 2.45 -9.91 -11.05
N ALA A 36 2.13 -8.66 -10.73
CA ALA A 36 3.01 -7.54 -11.03
C ALA A 36 4.08 -7.44 -9.93
N HIS A 37 5.32 -7.79 -10.27
CA HIS A 37 6.48 -7.73 -9.38
C HIS A 37 6.82 -6.29 -9.00
N ALA A 38 7.23 -6.05 -7.76
CA ALA A 38 7.56 -4.73 -7.20
C ALA A 38 6.50 -3.65 -7.50
N LEU A 39 5.22 -4.01 -7.36
CA LEU A 39 4.02 -3.26 -7.73
C LEU A 39 3.85 -3.05 -9.24
N GLY A 40 4.79 -3.46 -10.08
CA GLY A 40 4.70 -3.40 -11.54
C GLY A 40 5.56 -2.34 -12.19
N GLU A 41 5.00 -1.69 -13.22
CA GLU A 41 5.67 -0.72 -14.06
C GLU A 41 4.91 0.60 -14.10
N ALA A 42 5.62 1.71 -14.07
CA ALA A 42 5.07 3.04 -14.37
C ALA A 42 5.99 3.79 -15.36
N ASP A 43 5.42 4.30 -16.44
CA ASP A 43 6.13 5.07 -17.49
C ASP A 43 7.37 4.35 -18.06
N GLY A 44 7.27 3.03 -18.27
CA GLY A 44 8.37 2.20 -18.75
C GLY A 44 9.44 1.90 -17.70
N LYS A 45 9.19 2.21 -16.43
CA LYS A 45 10.08 1.95 -15.28
C LYS A 45 9.54 0.80 -14.44
N ILE A 46 10.36 -0.18 -14.21
CA ILE A 46 10.05 -1.39 -13.44
C ILE A 46 10.74 -1.36 -12.06
N GLU A 47 10.28 -2.21 -11.16
CA GLU A 47 10.91 -2.47 -9.85
C GLU A 47 11.02 -1.24 -8.95
N THR A 48 10.04 -0.33 -9.02
CA THR A 48 10.09 0.92 -8.28
C THR A 48 9.39 0.87 -6.91
N ASN A 49 8.56 -0.15 -6.66
CA ASN A 49 7.77 -0.25 -5.42
C ASN A 49 6.99 1.04 -5.11
N SER A 50 6.48 1.72 -6.14
CA SER A 50 5.87 3.04 -6.05
C SER A 50 4.35 3.01 -6.16
N LYS A 51 3.73 4.11 -5.74
CA LYS A 51 2.29 4.31 -5.91
C LYS A 51 1.88 4.27 -7.39
N GLU A 52 2.67 4.88 -8.25
CA GLU A 52 2.42 4.95 -9.70
C GLU A 52 2.47 3.55 -10.33
N ALA A 53 3.40 2.70 -9.90
CA ALA A 53 3.49 1.31 -10.37
C ALA A 53 2.23 0.50 -9.98
N PHE A 54 1.76 0.65 -8.75
CA PHE A 54 0.51 0.02 -8.30
C PHE A 54 -0.69 0.47 -9.15
N LEU A 55 -0.87 1.77 -9.34
CA LEU A 55 -1.99 2.34 -10.10
C LEU A 55 -1.96 1.89 -11.56
N THR A 56 -0.78 1.89 -12.18
CA THR A 56 -0.59 1.43 -13.55
C THR A 56 -0.88 -0.06 -13.69
N SER A 57 -0.48 -0.87 -12.72
CA SER A 57 -0.78 -2.31 -12.70
C SER A 57 -2.28 -2.57 -12.65
N TRP A 58 -3.00 -1.87 -11.79
CA TRP A 58 -4.45 -1.99 -11.75
C TRP A 58 -5.11 -1.58 -13.07
N GLN A 59 -4.67 -0.46 -13.67
CA GLN A 59 -5.16 0.03 -14.97
C GLN A 59 -4.89 -0.96 -16.11
N LYS A 60 -3.73 -1.64 -16.09
CA LYS A 60 -3.37 -2.70 -17.04
C LYS A 60 -4.12 -4.01 -16.83
N GLY A 61 -4.96 -4.10 -15.81
CA GLY A 61 -5.80 -5.27 -15.54
C GLY A 61 -5.17 -6.30 -14.62
N PHE A 62 -4.00 -6.06 -14.04
CA PHE A 62 -3.48 -6.91 -12.97
C PHE A 62 -4.43 -6.88 -11.77
N ARG A 63 -4.53 -8.02 -11.08
CA ARG A 63 -5.32 -8.15 -9.85
C ARG A 63 -4.50 -8.72 -8.70
N ALA A 64 -3.24 -9.00 -8.94
CA ALA A 64 -2.27 -9.35 -7.92
C ALA A 64 -1.00 -8.55 -8.16
N VAL A 65 -0.47 -7.96 -7.10
CA VAL A 65 0.81 -7.27 -7.06
C VAL A 65 1.67 -7.89 -5.97
N GLU A 66 2.94 -7.99 -6.24
CA GLU A 66 3.93 -8.29 -5.21
C GLU A 66 4.60 -6.99 -4.80
N ALA A 67 4.91 -6.85 -3.51
CA ALA A 67 5.61 -5.71 -2.96
C ALA A 67 6.70 -6.15 -1.99
N ASP A 68 7.84 -5.50 -2.12
CA ASP A 68 8.96 -5.66 -1.20
C ASP A 68 8.77 -4.80 0.05
N PHE A 69 9.16 -5.34 1.20
CA PHE A 69 9.07 -4.61 2.47
C PHE A 69 10.39 -4.64 3.25
N THR A 70 10.76 -3.48 3.76
CA THR A 70 11.90 -3.33 4.68
C THR A 70 11.58 -2.27 5.74
N TYR A 71 12.47 -2.09 6.73
CA TYR A 71 12.29 -1.12 7.81
C TYR A 71 13.17 0.11 7.60
N THR A 72 12.61 1.27 7.91
CA THR A 72 13.39 2.50 8.12
C THR A 72 14.24 2.40 9.38
N SER A 73 15.20 3.31 9.56
CA SER A 73 16.07 3.34 10.75
C SER A 73 15.33 3.59 12.06
N ASP A 74 14.14 4.17 11.98
CA ASP A 74 13.25 4.43 13.12
C ASP A 74 12.09 3.41 13.22
N GLY A 75 12.16 2.28 12.48
CA GLY A 75 11.32 1.11 12.64
C GLY A 75 9.96 1.16 11.92
N THR A 76 9.76 2.06 10.97
CA THR A 76 8.57 2.05 10.12
C THR A 76 8.73 1.06 8.98
N LEU A 77 7.72 0.22 8.74
CA LEU A 77 7.67 -0.68 7.60
C LEU A 77 7.32 0.13 6.34
N VAL A 78 8.17 0.03 5.33
CA VAL A 78 8.04 0.74 4.07
C VAL A 78 8.07 -0.20 2.88
N VAL A 79 7.50 0.25 1.76
CA VAL A 79 7.46 -0.52 0.51
C VAL A 79 8.72 -0.23 -0.27
N ARG A 80 9.70 -1.10 -0.12
CA ARG A 80 11.01 -0.98 -0.74
C ARG A 80 11.80 -2.28 -0.63
N HIS A 81 12.60 -2.61 -1.62
CA HIS A 81 13.40 -3.82 -1.61
C HIS A 81 14.47 -3.78 -0.50
N ASP A 82 15.35 -2.81 -0.50
CA ASP A 82 16.32 -2.55 0.57
C ASP A 82 16.95 -1.14 0.44
N PHE A 83 17.71 -0.74 1.46
CA PHE A 83 18.44 0.52 1.47
C PHE A 83 19.94 0.38 1.19
N GLU A 84 20.48 -0.84 1.26
CA GLU A 84 21.91 -1.06 1.41
C GLU A 84 22.62 -1.48 0.11
N LYS A 85 21.89 -2.05 -0.85
CA LYS A 85 22.54 -2.59 -2.04
C LYS A 85 22.81 -1.53 -3.11
N ASP A 86 24.04 -1.46 -3.54
CA ASP A 86 24.49 -0.67 -4.68
C ASP A 86 24.41 -1.51 -5.97
N GLY A 87 23.19 -1.96 -6.30
CA GLY A 87 22.92 -2.69 -7.53
C GLY A 87 22.19 -1.83 -8.56
N SER A 88 22.22 -2.24 -9.82
CA SER A 88 21.53 -1.53 -10.90
C SER A 88 20.02 -1.39 -10.67
N TYR A 89 19.40 -2.36 -10.03
CA TYR A 89 17.97 -2.36 -9.69
C TYR A 89 17.62 -1.38 -8.59
N TYR A 90 18.46 -1.31 -7.57
CA TYR A 90 18.22 -0.51 -6.37
C TYR A 90 18.45 0.98 -6.59
N ARG A 91 19.10 1.35 -7.69
CA ARG A 91 19.21 2.76 -8.14
C ARG A 91 17.89 3.33 -8.61
N LEU A 92 16.91 2.48 -8.89
CA LEU A 92 15.57 2.89 -9.31
C LEU A 92 14.70 3.31 -8.14
N GLU A 93 15.16 3.05 -6.93
CA GLU A 93 14.49 3.45 -5.71
C GLU A 93 15.06 4.77 -5.17
N ILE A 94 14.69 5.15 -3.96
CA ILE A 94 15.14 6.39 -3.34
C ILE A 94 16.64 6.34 -3.06
N LYS A 95 17.38 7.35 -3.49
CA LYS A 95 18.79 7.47 -3.13
C LYS A 95 18.92 8.07 -1.74
N PRO A 96 19.55 7.39 -0.78
CA PRO A 96 19.86 8.00 0.50
C PRO A 96 20.91 9.12 0.32
N SER A 97 20.63 10.29 0.86
CA SER A 97 21.63 11.35 0.98
C SER A 97 22.47 11.12 2.24
N GLY A 98 23.54 10.36 2.13
CA GLY A 98 24.55 10.21 3.19
C GLY A 98 24.30 9.15 4.26
N SER A 99 23.15 8.45 4.28
CA SER A 99 22.90 7.28 5.10
C SER A 99 22.33 6.17 4.24
N LEU A 100 22.77 4.94 4.47
CA LEU A 100 22.26 3.77 3.75
C LEU A 100 20.81 3.45 4.13
N VAL A 101 20.40 3.73 5.37
CA VAL A 101 19.05 3.51 5.85
C VAL A 101 18.42 4.84 6.24
N MET A 102 17.31 5.18 5.61
CA MET A 102 16.57 6.42 5.88
C MET A 102 15.67 6.26 7.10
N ASP A 103 15.44 7.35 7.83
CA ASP A 103 14.29 7.46 8.72
C ASP A 103 12.98 7.66 7.93
N THR A 104 11.86 7.44 8.59
CA THR A 104 10.53 7.53 7.97
C THR A 104 10.28 8.89 7.33
N LYS A 105 10.66 9.96 8.01
CA LYS A 105 10.45 11.33 7.51
C LYS A 105 11.23 11.58 6.23
N THR A 106 12.49 11.18 6.20
CA THR A 106 13.34 11.30 5.01
C THR A 106 12.80 10.45 3.87
N PHE A 107 12.44 9.19 4.16
CA PHE A 107 11.87 8.29 3.17
C PHE A 107 10.63 8.86 2.50
N THR A 108 9.65 9.30 3.29
CA THR A 108 8.36 9.78 2.76
C THR A 108 8.44 11.15 2.09
N SER A 109 9.44 11.96 2.41
CA SER A 109 9.66 13.29 1.82
C SER A 109 10.60 13.30 0.62
N THR A 110 11.24 12.19 0.29
CA THR A 110 12.18 12.08 -0.82
C THR A 110 11.51 11.29 -1.95
N PRO A 111 11.30 11.90 -3.13
CA PRO A 111 10.77 11.16 -4.26
C PRO A 111 11.62 9.93 -4.58
N ALA A 112 10.96 8.85 -4.97
CA ALA A 112 11.63 7.70 -5.54
C ALA A 112 12.28 8.07 -6.87
N VAL A 113 13.12 7.19 -7.39
CA VAL A 113 13.72 7.37 -8.73
C VAL A 113 12.59 7.59 -9.74
N TYR A 114 12.83 8.47 -10.69
CA TYR A 114 11.85 8.93 -11.68
C TYR A 114 10.70 9.76 -11.08
N GLU A 115 10.96 10.46 -9.95
CA GLU A 115 9.98 11.30 -9.28
C GLU A 115 8.71 10.57 -8.83
N GLN A 116 8.80 9.24 -8.66
CA GLN A 116 7.68 8.41 -8.21
C GLN A 116 7.48 8.51 -6.70
N THR A 117 6.28 8.20 -6.25
CA THR A 117 5.85 8.36 -4.86
C THR A 117 6.19 7.12 -4.03
N PRO A 118 7.09 7.24 -3.03
CA PRO A 118 7.35 6.17 -2.07
C PRO A 118 6.16 5.97 -1.14
N MET A 119 6.00 4.77 -0.61
CA MET A 119 4.89 4.44 0.31
C MET A 119 5.40 3.75 1.56
N THR A 120 4.82 4.10 2.70
CA THR A 120 4.84 3.20 3.85
C THR A 120 3.91 2.02 3.62
N ALA A 121 4.05 0.94 4.40
CA ALA A 121 3.09 -0.16 4.35
C ALA A 121 1.65 0.32 4.62
N VAL A 122 1.49 1.30 5.50
CA VAL A 122 0.19 1.89 5.83
C VAL A 122 -0.38 2.65 4.63
N ASP A 123 0.44 3.41 3.90
CA ASP A 123 0.00 4.12 2.69
C ASP A 123 -0.48 3.13 1.63
N LEU A 124 0.25 2.02 1.43
CA LEU A 124 -0.16 0.98 0.49
C LEU A 124 -1.49 0.33 0.92
N LEU A 125 -1.68 0.05 2.20
CA LEU A 125 -2.93 -0.53 2.69
C LEU A 125 -4.12 0.43 2.51
N TYR A 126 -3.94 1.74 2.74
CA TYR A 126 -4.97 2.73 2.43
C TYR A 126 -5.27 2.81 0.93
N LEU A 127 -4.24 2.79 0.10
CA LEU A 127 -4.42 2.76 -1.35
C LEU A 127 -5.22 1.52 -1.77
N MET A 128 -4.91 0.35 -1.23
CA MET A 128 -5.63 -0.90 -1.54
C MET A 128 -7.10 -0.88 -1.10
N GLN A 129 -7.48 -0.09 -0.10
CA GLN A 129 -8.91 0.07 0.25
C GLN A 129 -9.72 0.72 -0.87
N GLU A 130 -9.08 1.56 -1.69
CA GLU A 130 -9.70 2.16 -2.87
C GLU A 130 -9.79 1.17 -4.06
N TYR A 131 -9.02 0.08 -4.00
CA TYR A 131 -8.92 -0.96 -5.05
C TYR A 131 -9.17 -2.36 -4.46
N PRO A 132 -10.38 -2.66 -3.98
CA PRO A 132 -10.68 -3.85 -3.19
C PRO A 132 -10.58 -5.17 -3.98
N ASP A 133 -10.41 -5.11 -5.28
CA ASP A 133 -10.19 -6.24 -6.17
C ASP A 133 -8.70 -6.59 -6.38
N MET A 134 -7.79 -5.84 -5.72
CA MET A 134 -6.36 -6.11 -5.75
C MET A 134 -5.93 -7.02 -4.60
N TYR A 135 -5.03 -7.94 -4.90
CA TYR A 135 -4.38 -8.84 -3.94
C TYR A 135 -2.92 -8.43 -3.76
N LEU A 136 -2.46 -8.43 -2.53
CA LEU A 136 -1.07 -8.16 -2.17
C LEU A 136 -0.35 -9.44 -1.81
N ILE A 137 0.79 -9.66 -2.44
CA ILE A 137 1.77 -10.67 -2.07
C ILE A 137 2.95 -9.92 -1.46
N THR A 138 3.31 -10.24 -0.24
CA THR A 138 4.39 -9.55 0.48
C THR A 138 5.69 -10.31 0.36
N ASP A 139 6.76 -9.61 0.04
CA ASP A 139 8.13 -10.11 0.17
C ASP A 139 8.88 -9.27 1.22
N THR A 140 9.20 -9.89 2.36
CA THR A 140 9.93 -9.22 3.44
C THR A 140 11.43 -9.46 3.31
N LYS A 141 12.19 -8.38 3.21
CA LYS A 141 13.64 -8.45 2.98
C LYS A 141 14.45 -8.53 4.27
N THR A 142 13.85 -8.27 5.39
CA THR A 142 14.47 -8.46 6.71
C THR A 142 13.98 -9.76 7.31
N THR A 143 14.90 -10.70 7.50
CA THR A 143 14.64 -11.86 8.35
C THR A 143 14.69 -11.42 9.81
N ASP A 144 13.69 -11.76 10.58
CA ASP A 144 13.71 -11.63 12.04
C ASP A 144 14.97 -12.32 12.58
N LYS A 145 15.78 -11.56 13.29
CA LYS A 145 16.92 -12.08 14.02
C LYS A 145 16.52 -12.30 15.47
#